data_b8dfc9e4522e632611ee5e48eb0f5187
#
_entry.id   b8dfc9e4522e632611ee5e48eb0f5187
#
_cell.length_a   1.000
_cell.length_b   1.000
_cell.length_c   1.000
_cell.angle_alpha   90.00
_cell.angle_beta   90.00
_cell.angle_gamma   90.00
#
_symmetry.space_group_name_H-M   'P 1'
#
loop_
_entity.id
_entity.type
_entity.pdbx_description
1 polymer ?
#
loop_
_entity_poly.entity_id
_entity_poly.type
_entity_poly.pdbx_seq_one_letter_code
_entity_poly.pdbx_strand_id
1 'polypeptide(L)'
;MKTYELVVPCHFGLEAVLKREIYDLGYEIGRVEDGRITFTGDEEAICRANIFLRTAERVLIQVGRFHAETFEELFQGIKALPWENYIPENGKFWVKKASSIKSKLFSPSDIQSIAKKAMVERLKQQYHKEWFPEDGAPYPVRIFLLKDEVMVTLDTSGDSLHKRGYRTLTSKAPLTETLAASPLMLTPWRPD
;
A
#
# COMPACT_ATOMS: atom_id res chain seq x y z
N MET A 1 10.25 -7.66 18.09
CA MET A 1 9.43 -7.82 16.86
C MET A 1 9.58 -6.56 16.05
N LYS A 2 9.68 -6.67 14.73
CA LYS A 2 9.73 -5.52 13.84
C LYS A 2 8.30 -4.97 13.70
N THR A 3 8.12 -3.68 13.87
CA THR A 3 6.82 -3.01 13.69
C THR A 3 6.83 -2.20 12.41
N TYR A 4 5.67 -2.15 11.75
CA TYR A 4 5.44 -1.46 10.50
C TYR A 4 4.32 -0.44 10.64
N GLU A 5 4.42 0.65 9.92
CA GLU A 5 3.29 1.54 9.69
C GLU A 5 2.49 0.98 8.51
N LEU A 6 1.27 0.52 8.77
CA LEU A 6 0.40 -0.13 7.79
C LEU A 6 -0.65 0.86 7.30
N VAL A 7 -0.71 1.03 5.98
CA VAL A 7 -1.67 1.91 5.30
C VAL A 7 -2.71 1.05 4.60
N VAL A 8 -3.97 1.29 4.92
CA VAL A 8 -5.10 0.51 4.39
C VAL A 8 -6.05 1.45 3.63
N PRO A 9 -5.98 1.46 2.28
CA PRO A 9 -6.93 2.19 1.46
C PRO A 9 -8.33 1.58 1.51
N CYS A 10 -9.35 2.44 1.48
CA CYS A 10 -10.76 2.07 1.34
C CYS A 10 -11.48 3.03 0.39
N HIS A 11 -12.72 2.73 0.05
CA HIS A 11 -13.58 3.69 -0.65
C HIS A 11 -13.87 4.90 0.24
N PHE A 12 -13.96 6.09 -0.35
CA PHE A 12 -14.32 7.32 0.37
C PHE A 12 -15.64 7.16 1.13
N GLY A 13 -15.67 7.62 2.36
CA GLY A 13 -16.82 7.53 3.26
C GLY A 13 -16.90 6.21 4.04
N LEU A 14 -16.02 5.24 3.79
CA LEU A 14 -15.98 3.99 4.53
C LEU A 14 -14.91 3.97 5.64
N GLU A 15 -14.23 5.08 5.87
CA GLU A 15 -13.15 5.17 6.86
C GLU A 15 -13.65 4.79 8.27
N ALA A 16 -14.87 5.20 8.65
CA ALA A 16 -15.44 4.87 9.95
C ALA A 16 -15.71 3.36 10.11
N VAL A 17 -16.13 2.68 9.03
CA VAL A 17 -16.36 1.23 9.02
C VAL A 17 -15.05 0.48 9.11
N LEU A 18 -14.09 0.84 8.26
CA LEU A 18 -12.76 0.24 8.27
C LEU A 18 -12.03 0.46 9.61
N LYS A 19 -12.18 1.65 10.21
CA LYS A 19 -11.67 1.95 11.55
C LYS A 19 -12.16 0.96 12.59
N ARG A 20 -13.47 0.66 12.58
CA ARG A 20 -14.07 -0.34 13.49
C ARG A 20 -13.46 -1.72 13.25
N GLU A 21 -13.33 -2.16 12.00
CA GLU A 21 -12.71 -3.46 11.68
C GLU A 21 -11.28 -3.58 12.23
N ILE A 22 -10.47 -2.51 12.12
CA ILE A 22 -9.09 -2.50 12.64
C ILE A 22 -9.09 -2.57 14.17
N TYR A 23 -9.99 -1.85 14.85
CA TYR A 23 -10.15 -1.97 16.30
C TYR A 23 -10.61 -3.36 16.74
N ASP A 24 -11.53 -3.97 16.02
CA ASP A 24 -12.02 -5.32 16.29
C ASP A 24 -10.91 -6.39 16.12
N LEU A 25 -9.90 -6.11 15.29
CA LEU A 25 -8.68 -6.92 15.19
C LEU A 25 -7.68 -6.68 16.34
N GLY A 26 -7.93 -5.68 17.20
CA GLY A 26 -7.09 -5.37 18.36
C GLY A 26 -5.95 -4.37 18.08
N TYR A 27 -6.02 -3.61 16.98
CA TYR A 27 -4.98 -2.63 16.63
C TYR A 27 -5.44 -1.19 16.86
N GLU A 28 -4.51 -0.35 17.34
CA GLU A 28 -4.75 1.08 17.53
C GLU A 28 -4.55 1.86 16.22
N ILE A 29 -5.44 2.82 15.98
CA ILE A 29 -5.40 3.69 14.82
C ILE A 29 -4.36 4.79 15.01
N GLY A 30 -3.43 4.92 14.07
CA GLY A 30 -2.46 6.01 14.07
C GLY A 30 -3.02 7.26 13.38
N ARG A 31 -3.53 7.12 12.16
CA ARG A 31 -4.03 8.25 11.35
C ARG A 31 -5.23 7.85 10.50
N VAL A 32 -6.19 8.77 10.36
CA VAL A 32 -7.30 8.65 9.42
C VAL A 32 -7.19 9.80 8.42
N GLU A 33 -7.11 9.45 7.15
CA GLU A 33 -7.09 10.38 6.01
C GLU A 33 -8.21 9.96 5.04
N ASP A 34 -8.62 10.87 4.17
CA ASP A 34 -9.63 10.57 3.15
C ASP A 34 -9.24 9.34 2.31
N GLY A 35 -10.08 8.30 2.35
CA GLY A 35 -9.89 7.05 1.61
C GLY A 35 -8.80 6.12 2.15
N ARG A 36 -8.26 6.34 3.36
CA ARG A 36 -7.28 5.43 3.97
C ARG A 36 -7.17 5.57 5.48
N ILE A 37 -6.74 4.50 6.12
CA ILE A 37 -6.38 4.47 7.54
C ILE A 37 -4.97 3.94 7.69
N THR A 38 -4.22 4.51 8.64
CA THR A 38 -2.89 4.05 9.02
C THR A 38 -2.92 3.55 10.46
N PHE A 39 -2.30 2.39 10.70
CA PHE A 39 -2.12 1.82 12.03
C PHE A 39 -0.76 1.13 12.14
N THR A 40 -0.31 0.86 13.36
CA THR A 40 0.97 0.17 13.60
C THR A 40 0.73 -1.30 13.91
N GLY A 41 1.53 -2.17 13.30
CA GLY A 41 1.45 -3.61 13.53
C GLY A 41 2.71 -4.34 13.10
N ASP A 42 2.80 -5.62 13.41
CA ASP A 42 3.87 -6.53 13.05
C ASP A 42 3.51 -7.39 11.82
N GLU A 43 4.28 -8.45 11.57
CA GLU A 43 4.02 -9.40 10.48
C GLU A 43 2.68 -10.13 10.67
N GLU A 44 2.28 -10.42 11.91
CA GLU A 44 0.97 -11.02 12.19
C GLU A 44 -0.15 -10.04 11.84
N ALA A 45 0.01 -8.76 12.16
CA ALA A 45 -0.96 -7.73 11.81
C ALA A 45 -1.16 -7.61 10.29
N ILE A 46 -0.08 -7.74 9.49
CA ILE A 46 -0.18 -7.76 8.02
C ILE A 46 -1.03 -8.95 7.56
N CYS A 47 -0.76 -10.14 8.06
CA CYS A 47 -1.52 -11.35 7.71
C CYS A 47 -2.99 -11.22 8.12
N ARG A 48 -3.26 -10.84 9.37
CA ARG A 48 -4.63 -10.68 9.90
C ARG A 48 -5.42 -9.63 9.15
N ALA A 49 -4.81 -8.48 8.87
CA ALA A 49 -5.46 -7.42 8.09
C ALA A 49 -5.82 -7.88 6.68
N ASN A 50 -4.93 -8.58 5.98
CA ASN A 50 -5.21 -9.13 4.65
C ASN A 50 -6.35 -10.17 4.66
N ILE A 51 -6.45 -10.98 5.72
CA ILE A 51 -7.47 -12.05 5.82
C ILE A 51 -8.82 -11.49 6.25
N PHE A 52 -8.87 -10.66 7.29
CA PHE A 52 -10.10 -10.35 7.99
C PHE A 52 -10.74 -9.01 7.61
N LEU A 53 -9.98 -8.01 7.11
CA LEU A 53 -10.58 -6.74 6.72
C LEU A 53 -11.45 -6.91 5.47
N ARG A 54 -12.73 -6.55 5.56
CA ARG A 54 -13.75 -6.71 4.51
C ARG A 54 -13.94 -5.48 3.66
N THR A 55 -13.71 -4.28 4.23
CA THR A 55 -13.89 -2.99 3.56
C THR A 55 -12.58 -2.39 3.04
N ALA A 56 -11.46 -3.04 3.34
CA ALA A 56 -10.14 -2.68 2.84
C ALA A 56 -9.94 -3.07 1.39
N GLU A 57 -9.30 -2.19 0.60
CA GLU A 57 -8.89 -2.49 -0.77
C GLU A 57 -7.56 -3.25 -0.82
N ARG A 58 -6.65 -2.93 0.09
CA ARG A 58 -5.31 -3.50 0.23
C ARG A 58 -4.75 -3.24 1.63
N VAL A 59 -3.67 -3.95 1.94
CA VAL A 59 -2.80 -3.66 3.09
C VAL A 59 -1.41 -3.31 2.55
N LEU A 60 -0.91 -2.14 2.88
CA LEU A 60 0.35 -1.61 2.39
C LEU A 60 1.28 -1.32 3.57
N ILE A 61 2.58 -1.62 3.43
CA ILE A 61 3.59 -1.17 4.39
C ILE A 61 4.09 0.20 3.93
N GLN A 62 4.02 1.21 4.78
CA GLN A 62 4.63 2.51 4.50
C GLN A 62 6.15 2.40 4.68
N VAL A 63 6.89 2.58 3.59
CA VAL A 63 8.36 2.59 3.60
C VAL A 63 8.88 3.96 3.98
N GLY A 64 8.19 5.01 3.53
CA GLY A 64 8.52 6.37 3.91
C GLY A 64 7.55 7.42 3.36
N ARG A 65 7.69 8.64 3.90
CA ARG A 65 6.93 9.83 3.49
C ARG A 65 7.85 11.04 3.48
N PHE A 66 7.78 11.87 2.43
CA PHE A 66 8.60 13.07 2.27
C PHE A 66 7.96 14.03 1.27
N HIS A 67 8.42 15.27 1.24
CA HIS A 67 7.98 16.28 0.28
C HIS A 67 8.86 16.26 -0.97
N ALA A 68 8.27 16.42 -2.16
CA ALA A 68 8.99 16.56 -3.42
C ALA A 68 8.17 17.35 -4.45
N GLU A 69 8.74 18.43 -4.94
CA GLU A 69 8.21 19.28 -6.00
C GLU A 69 8.90 19.06 -7.35
N THR A 70 10.08 18.46 -7.32
CA THR A 70 10.92 18.17 -8.50
C THR A 70 11.26 16.69 -8.61
N PHE A 71 11.59 16.25 -9.82
CA PHE A 71 12.03 14.86 -10.03
C PHE A 71 13.35 14.54 -9.33
N GLU A 72 14.22 15.52 -9.12
CA GLU A 72 15.45 15.33 -8.35
C GLU A 72 15.13 15.10 -6.87
N GLU A 73 14.26 15.90 -6.27
CA GLU A 73 13.81 15.69 -4.88
C GLU A 73 13.12 14.34 -4.71
N LEU A 74 12.28 13.93 -5.69
CA LEU A 74 11.66 12.61 -5.70
C LEU A 74 12.71 11.50 -5.73
N PHE A 75 13.71 11.62 -6.62
CA PHE A 75 14.79 10.65 -6.74
C PHE A 75 15.59 10.52 -5.44
N GLN A 76 16.04 11.65 -4.86
CA GLN A 76 16.83 11.65 -3.64
C GLN A 76 16.02 11.16 -2.44
N GLY A 77 14.75 11.56 -2.32
CA GLY A 77 13.85 11.09 -1.26
C GLY A 77 13.63 9.58 -1.31
N ILE A 78 13.38 9.00 -2.48
CA ILE A 78 13.22 7.55 -2.65
C ILE A 78 14.55 6.81 -2.42
N LYS A 79 15.66 7.35 -2.91
CA LYS A 79 16.99 6.77 -2.70
C LYS A 79 17.40 6.74 -1.22
N ALA A 80 16.96 7.71 -0.43
CA ALA A 80 17.25 7.78 1.00
C ALA A 80 16.50 6.73 1.84
N LEU A 81 15.44 6.12 1.31
CA LEU A 81 14.67 5.11 2.03
C LEU A 81 15.48 3.80 2.22
N PRO A 82 15.26 3.10 3.35
CA PRO A 82 16.02 1.89 3.70
C PRO A 82 15.47 0.64 2.99
N TRP A 83 15.58 0.59 1.67
CA TRP A 83 15.02 -0.49 0.84
C TRP A 83 15.55 -1.88 1.20
N GLU A 84 16.81 -1.97 1.63
CA GLU A 84 17.46 -3.19 2.09
C GLU A 84 16.79 -3.86 3.29
N ASN A 85 16.01 -3.09 4.07
CA ASN A 85 15.23 -3.62 5.19
C ASN A 85 13.96 -4.37 4.75
N TYR A 86 13.56 -4.22 3.50
CA TYR A 86 12.32 -4.76 2.93
C TYR A 86 12.56 -5.71 1.77
N ILE A 87 13.54 -5.41 0.91
CA ILE A 87 13.78 -6.11 -0.35
C ILE A 87 15.13 -6.82 -0.24
N PRO A 88 15.15 -8.17 -0.22
CA PRO A 88 16.40 -8.92 -0.23
C PRO A 88 17.09 -8.79 -1.59
N GLU A 89 18.35 -9.21 -1.65
CA GLU A 89 19.23 -9.07 -2.80
C GLU A 89 18.66 -9.67 -4.11
N ASN A 90 17.92 -10.77 -4.00
CA ASN A 90 17.28 -11.44 -5.14
C ASN A 90 15.81 -11.05 -5.32
N GLY A 91 15.28 -10.13 -4.52
CA GLY A 91 13.88 -9.71 -4.57
C GLY A 91 13.51 -9.10 -5.93
N LYS A 92 12.36 -9.49 -6.48
CA LYS A 92 11.81 -8.90 -7.70
C LYS A 92 10.99 -7.66 -7.34
N PHE A 93 11.48 -6.47 -7.66
CA PHE A 93 10.82 -5.22 -7.27
C PHE A 93 10.52 -4.32 -8.47
N TRP A 94 9.37 -3.69 -8.42
CA TRP A 94 8.93 -2.71 -9.44
C TRP A 94 7.93 -1.72 -8.86
N VAL A 95 7.77 -0.57 -9.50
CA VAL A 95 6.72 0.38 -9.16
C VAL A 95 5.45 0.00 -9.91
N LYS A 96 4.53 -0.66 -9.21
CA LYS A 96 3.26 -1.18 -9.76
C LYS A 96 2.28 -0.07 -10.11
N LYS A 97 2.27 1.01 -9.32
CA LYS A 97 1.36 2.14 -9.51
C LYS A 97 1.96 3.41 -8.92
N ALA A 98 1.85 4.50 -9.66
CA ALA A 98 1.99 5.85 -9.14
C ALA A 98 0.68 6.62 -9.34
N SER A 99 0.34 7.49 -8.41
CA SER A 99 -0.78 8.42 -8.52
C SER A 99 -0.35 9.79 -8.02
N SER A 100 -0.79 10.83 -8.70
CA SER A 100 -0.48 12.21 -8.34
C SER A 100 -1.75 13.06 -8.39
N ILE A 101 -2.03 13.75 -7.29
CA ILE A 101 -3.20 14.61 -7.13
C ILE A 101 -2.74 15.96 -6.60
N LYS A 102 -3.08 17.03 -7.32
CA LYS A 102 -2.74 18.42 -6.92
C LYS A 102 -1.26 18.60 -6.58
N SER A 103 -0.37 17.97 -7.33
CA SER A 103 1.08 17.99 -7.15
C SER A 103 1.77 18.50 -8.41
N LYS A 104 2.96 19.08 -8.28
CA LYS A 104 3.77 19.58 -9.40
C LYS A 104 4.25 18.43 -10.30
N LEU A 105 4.58 17.29 -9.71
CA LEU A 105 4.90 16.07 -10.45
C LEU A 105 3.60 15.35 -10.81
N PHE A 106 3.15 15.45 -12.06
CA PHE A 106 1.85 14.97 -12.50
C PHE A 106 1.88 13.72 -13.42
N SER A 107 3.07 13.34 -13.94
CA SER A 107 3.21 12.18 -14.84
C SER A 107 3.45 10.88 -14.06
N PRO A 108 2.49 9.94 -13.96
CA PRO A 108 2.69 8.68 -13.24
C PRO A 108 3.81 7.82 -13.83
N SER A 109 3.98 7.81 -15.16
CA SER A 109 5.03 7.04 -15.84
C SER A 109 6.43 7.53 -15.48
N ASP A 110 6.63 8.85 -15.41
CA ASP A 110 7.93 9.43 -15.07
C ASP A 110 8.24 9.20 -13.59
N ILE A 111 7.24 9.36 -12.72
CA ILE A 111 7.36 9.02 -11.30
C ILE A 111 7.77 7.56 -11.11
N GLN A 112 7.14 6.62 -11.84
CA GLN A 112 7.49 5.20 -11.76
C GLN A 112 8.92 4.93 -12.22
N SER A 113 9.34 5.50 -13.35
CA SER A 113 10.67 5.32 -13.91
C SER A 113 11.77 5.86 -13.01
N ILE A 114 11.59 7.08 -12.50
CA ILE A 114 12.54 7.74 -11.59
C ILE A 114 12.61 6.99 -10.26
N ALA A 115 11.48 6.57 -9.73
CA ALA A 115 11.43 5.81 -8.50
C ALA A 115 12.14 4.45 -8.62
N LYS A 116 11.90 3.69 -9.71
CA LYS A 116 12.62 2.42 -9.93
C LYS A 116 14.13 2.66 -10.00
N LYS A 117 14.58 3.71 -10.72
CA LYS A 117 15.99 4.07 -10.80
C LYS A 117 16.58 4.39 -9.43
N ALA A 118 15.88 5.19 -8.61
CA ALA A 118 16.34 5.56 -7.27
C ALA A 118 16.47 4.33 -6.34
N MET A 119 15.50 3.41 -6.39
CA MET A 119 15.55 2.14 -5.65
C MET A 119 16.76 1.30 -6.06
N VAL A 120 17.00 1.15 -7.37
CA VAL A 120 18.14 0.40 -7.89
C VAL A 120 19.45 1.00 -7.41
N GLU A 121 19.62 2.33 -7.49
CA GLU A 121 20.81 3.02 -7.00
C GLU A 121 21.06 2.81 -5.52
N ARG A 122 20.01 2.84 -4.69
CA ARG A 122 20.13 2.54 -3.25
C ARG A 122 20.56 1.10 -3.02
N LEU A 123 19.89 0.14 -3.64
CA LEU A 123 20.17 -1.28 -3.43
C LEU A 123 21.57 -1.67 -3.96
N LYS A 124 22.03 -1.09 -5.09
CA LYS A 124 23.40 -1.25 -5.58
C LYS A 124 24.42 -0.83 -4.53
N GLN A 125 24.22 0.31 -3.90
CA GLN A 125 25.11 0.82 -2.85
C GLN A 125 25.12 -0.07 -1.61
N GLN A 126 23.95 -0.61 -1.20
CA GLN A 126 23.83 -1.42 0.01
C GLN A 126 24.34 -2.85 -0.19
N TYR A 127 24.03 -3.45 -1.33
CA TYR A 127 24.42 -4.84 -1.64
C TYR A 127 25.78 -4.96 -2.35
N HIS A 128 26.41 -3.82 -2.70
CA HIS A 128 27.68 -3.77 -3.45
C HIS A 128 27.63 -4.57 -4.76
N LYS A 129 26.51 -4.47 -5.50
CA LYS A 129 26.24 -5.18 -6.75
C LYS A 129 25.79 -4.23 -7.85
N GLU A 130 26.20 -4.54 -9.09
CA GLU A 130 25.78 -3.78 -10.26
C GLU A 130 24.50 -4.32 -10.92
N TRP A 131 24.16 -5.56 -10.64
CA TRP A 131 23.01 -6.24 -11.23
C TRP A 131 22.28 -7.10 -10.20
N PHE A 132 20.91 -7.15 -10.33
CA PHE A 132 20.03 -7.93 -9.50
C PHE A 132 19.34 -9.01 -10.33
N PRO A 133 19.33 -10.30 -9.91
CA PRO A 133 18.68 -11.38 -10.64
C PRO A 133 17.16 -11.25 -10.70
N GLU A 134 16.54 -10.59 -9.73
CA GLU A 134 15.08 -10.42 -9.60
C GLU A 134 14.30 -11.76 -9.75
N ASP A 135 14.86 -12.87 -9.31
CA ASP A 135 14.30 -14.22 -9.36
C ASP A 135 13.61 -14.67 -8.07
N GLY A 136 13.66 -13.83 -7.04
CA GLY A 136 13.04 -14.08 -5.75
C GLY A 136 11.59 -13.63 -5.65
N ALA A 137 11.12 -13.44 -4.41
CA ALA A 137 9.76 -13.01 -4.11
C ALA A 137 9.44 -11.62 -4.70
N PRO A 138 8.15 -11.36 -5.04
CA PRO A 138 7.72 -10.08 -5.60
C PRO A 138 7.56 -9.00 -4.52
N TYR A 139 8.08 -7.79 -4.81
CA TYR A 139 7.98 -6.59 -3.97
C TYR A 139 7.38 -5.43 -4.77
N PRO A 140 6.06 -5.41 -5.02
CA PRO A 140 5.41 -4.35 -5.76
C PRO A 140 5.29 -3.08 -4.92
N VAL A 141 5.82 -1.98 -5.44
CA VAL A 141 5.81 -0.66 -4.80
C VAL A 141 4.65 0.18 -5.35
N ARG A 142 4.05 0.97 -4.48
CA ARG A 142 3.05 1.99 -4.84
C ARG A 142 3.48 3.34 -4.31
N ILE A 143 3.28 4.36 -5.12
CA ILE A 143 3.65 5.74 -4.80
C ILE A 143 2.40 6.62 -4.92
N PHE A 144 2.15 7.39 -3.89
CA PHE A 144 1.04 8.34 -3.83
C PHE A 144 1.61 9.74 -3.61
N LEU A 145 1.29 10.65 -4.51
CA LEU A 145 1.56 12.07 -4.37
C LEU A 145 0.24 12.80 -4.13
N LEU A 146 0.21 13.59 -3.08
CA LEU A 146 -0.92 14.46 -2.76
C LEU A 146 -0.39 15.79 -2.25
N LYS A 147 -0.60 16.88 -2.99
CA LYS A 147 -0.10 18.21 -2.64
C LYS A 147 1.42 18.22 -2.38
N ASP A 148 2.17 17.61 -3.29
CA ASP A 148 3.63 17.43 -3.25
C ASP A 148 4.18 16.57 -2.10
N GLU A 149 3.29 16.00 -1.25
CA GLU A 149 3.65 14.97 -0.28
C GLU A 149 3.69 13.61 -0.96
N VAL A 150 4.85 12.97 -0.89
CA VAL A 150 5.11 11.63 -1.43
C VAL A 150 4.99 10.61 -0.32
N MET A 151 4.15 9.60 -0.54
CA MET A 151 4.08 8.41 0.30
C MET A 151 4.49 7.20 -0.53
N VAL A 152 5.48 6.47 -0.05
CA VAL A 152 6.02 5.27 -0.70
C VAL A 152 5.65 4.05 0.11
N THR A 153 5.02 3.07 -0.55
CA THR A 153 4.50 1.88 0.12
C THR A 153 4.86 0.58 -0.62
N LEU A 154 4.96 -0.52 0.14
CA LEU A 154 5.01 -1.89 -0.39
C LEU A 154 3.62 -2.54 -0.30
N ASP A 155 3.19 -3.15 -1.39
CA ASP A 155 1.89 -3.84 -1.49
C ASP A 155 2.03 -5.28 -0.97
N THR A 156 1.32 -5.62 0.10
CA THR A 156 1.35 -6.96 0.71
C THR A 156 0.17 -7.84 0.29
N SER A 157 -0.80 -7.29 -0.44
CA SER A 157 -2.05 -7.99 -0.75
C SER A 157 -2.03 -8.78 -2.07
N GLY A 158 -1.06 -8.49 -2.97
CA GLY A 158 -1.05 -9.08 -4.31
C GLY A 158 -2.23 -8.59 -5.15
N ASP A 159 -3.31 -9.38 -5.24
CA ASP A 159 -4.58 -8.95 -5.82
C ASP A 159 -5.37 -8.04 -4.87
N SER A 160 -6.31 -7.25 -5.41
CA SER A 160 -7.21 -6.45 -4.58
C SER A 160 -8.06 -7.32 -3.68
N LEU A 161 -8.27 -6.91 -2.43
CA LEU A 161 -8.95 -7.71 -1.41
C LEU A 161 -10.43 -7.99 -1.70
N HIS A 162 -11.07 -7.27 -2.63
CA HIS A 162 -12.40 -7.65 -3.12
C HIS A 162 -12.37 -8.94 -3.94
N LYS A 163 -11.23 -9.34 -4.52
CA LYS A 163 -11.08 -10.57 -5.31
C LYS A 163 -10.72 -11.76 -4.41
N ARG A 164 -11.61 -12.16 -3.53
CA ARG A 164 -11.36 -13.28 -2.61
C ARG A 164 -11.80 -14.65 -3.15
N GLY A 165 -12.28 -14.70 -4.41
CA GLY A 165 -12.59 -15.97 -5.08
C GLY A 165 -13.96 -16.58 -4.79
N TYR A 166 -14.77 -16.01 -3.90
CA TYR A 166 -16.10 -16.56 -3.60
C TYR A 166 -17.21 -16.11 -4.56
N ARG A 167 -16.95 -15.13 -5.43
CA ARG A 167 -17.88 -14.74 -6.48
C ARG A 167 -17.63 -15.55 -7.74
N THR A 168 -18.47 -16.54 -8.00
CA THR A 168 -18.38 -17.41 -9.19
C THR A 168 -19.21 -16.89 -10.37
N LEU A 169 -20.27 -16.12 -10.10
CA LEU A 169 -21.15 -15.53 -11.12
C LEU A 169 -21.03 -14.01 -11.11
N THR A 170 -20.89 -13.41 -12.28
CA THR A 170 -20.80 -11.97 -12.43
C THR A 170 -21.89 -11.44 -13.36
N SER A 171 -22.48 -10.31 -13.02
CA SER A 171 -23.40 -9.53 -13.88
C SER A 171 -22.65 -8.37 -14.55
N LYS A 172 -23.35 -7.60 -15.40
CA LYS A 172 -22.78 -6.45 -16.17
C LYS A 172 -22.31 -5.33 -15.28
N ALA A 173 -22.32 -5.15 -14.11
CA ALA A 173 -21.77 -4.11 -13.22
C ALA A 173 -22.05 -4.48 -11.75
N PRO A 174 -21.43 -5.54 -11.25
CA PRO A 174 -21.65 -5.93 -9.88
C PRO A 174 -20.99 -4.93 -8.92
N LEU A 175 -21.62 -4.74 -7.77
CA LEU A 175 -20.99 -4.04 -6.65
C LEU A 175 -19.74 -4.83 -6.22
N THR A 176 -18.62 -4.15 -5.96
CA THR A 176 -17.42 -4.82 -5.43
C THR A 176 -17.70 -5.38 -4.04
N GLU A 177 -17.05 -6.46 -3.67
CA GLU A 177 -17.26 -7.16 -2.40
C GLU A 177 -16.97 -6.25 -1.20
N THR A 178 -15.92 -5.43 -1.27
CA THR A 178 -15.57 -4.44 -0.24
C THR A 178 -16.67 -3.39 -0.05
N LEU A 179 -17.26 -2.93 -1.14
CA LEU A 179 -18.36 -1.97 -1.08
C LEU A 179 -19.68 -2.65 -0.65
N ALA A 180 -19.92 -3.90 -1.03
CA ALA A 180 -21.09 -4.66 -0.63
C ALA A 180 -21.08 -5.03 0.87
N ALA A 181 -19.91 -5.27 1.45
CA ALA A 181 -19.77 -5.54 2.88
C ALA A 181 -20.13 -4.33 3.75
N SER A 182 -19.88 -3.12 3.26
CA SER A 182 -20.06 -1.90 4.06
C SER A 182 -21.49 -1.65 4.55
N PRO A 183 -22.56 -1.76 3.74
CA PRO A 183 -23.93 -1.60 4.21
C PRO A 183 -24.30 -2.64 5.27
N LEU A 184 -23.86 -3.88 5.11
CA LEU A 184 -24.11 -4.94 6.08
C LEU A 184 -23.49 -4.59 7.44
N MET A 185 -22.28 -4.09 7.45
CA MET A 185 -21.56 -3.71 8.66
C MET A 185 -22.13 -2.45 9.35
N LEU A 186 -22.89 -1.63 8.62
CA LEU A 186 -23.61 -0.47 9.15
C LEU A 186 -24.98 -0.84 9.75
N THR A 187 -25.48 -2.05 9.50
CA THR A 187 -26.72 -2.54 10.09
C THR A 187 -26.46 -3.27 11.40
N PRO A 188 -27.49 -3.50 12.24
CA PRO A 188 -27.37 -4.34 13.43
C PRO A 188 -27.31 -5.85 13.13
N TRP A 189 -27.27 -6.22 11.84
CA TRP A 189 -27.20 -7.63 11.43
C TRP A 189 -25.96 -8.32 12.00
N ARG A 190 -26.13 -9.55 12.48
CA ARG A 190 -25.05 -10.43 12.93
C ARG A 190 -25.21 -11.76 12.21
N PRO A 191 -24.11 -12.43 11.82
CA PRO A 191 -24.18 -13.82 11.39
C PRO A 191 -24.57 -14.67 12.60
N ASP A 192 -25.56 -15.53 12.43
CA ASP A 192 -25.98 -16.52 13.44
C ASP A 192 -24.93 -17.62 13.56
#